data_c566b8bc02bebd7e55b48b4573e21ba3
#
_entry.id   c566b8bc02bebd7e55b48b4573e21ba3
#
_cell.length_a   1.000
_cell.length_b   1.000
_cell.length_c   1.000
_cell.angle_alpha   90.00
_cell.angle_beta   90.00
_cell.angle_gamma   90.00
#
_symmetry.space_group_name_H-M   'P 1'
#
loop_
_entity.id
_entity.type
_entity.pdbx_description
1 polymer ?
#
loop_
_entity_poly.entity_id
_entity_poly.type
_entity_poly.pdbx_seq_one_letter_code
_entity_poly.pdbx_strand_id
1 'polypeptide(L)'
;MGASVSRGRAARVPAPEPEPEEALDLSQLPPELLLVVLSHVPPRTLLGRCRQVCRGWRALVDGQALWLLILARDHGATGRALLHLSPARNARPCPLGRFXXXXXXXXLFYFTEGLRKWMVQHGGDGWVVEENRTTVPGAPSQTCFVTSFSWCCKKQVLDLEEEGLWPELLDSGRIEICVSDWWGARHDSGCMYRLLVQLLDANQTVLDKFSAVPDPIPQWNNNACLHVTHVFSNIKMGVRFVSFEHRGQDTQFWAGHYGARVTNSSVIVRVRLS
;
A
#
# COMPACT_ATOMS: atom_id res chain seq x y z
N MET A 1 -26.11 -90.51 12.37
CA MET A 1 -25.07 -90.24 11.37
C MET A 1 -25.29 -88.87 10.83
N GLY A 2 -24.54 -87.90 11.33
CA GLY A 2 -24.63 -86.51 10.89
C GLY A 2 -23.34 -86.05 10.22
N ALA A 3 -23.43 -85.76 8.95
CA ALA A 3 -22.30 -85.25 8.20
C ALA A 3 -22.21 -83.73 8.36
N SER A 4 -21.13 -83.23 8.95
CA SER A 4 -20.83 -81.81 9.09
C SER A 4 -20.19 -81.32 7.78
N VAL A 5 -20.82 -80.36 7.11
CA VAL A 5 -20.26 -79.75 5.91
C VAL A 5 -19.53 -78.43 6.35
N SER A 6 -18.19 -78.46 6.26
CA SER A 6 -17.36 -77.31 6.50
C SER A 6 -17.42 -76.37 5.30
N ARG A 7 -17.95 -75.15 5.51
CA ARG A 7 -17.92 -74.09 4.50
C ARG A 7 -16.54 -73.38 4.56
N GLY A 8 -15.78 -73.56 3.50
CA GLY A 8 -14.51 -72.90 3.31
C GLY A 8 -14.71 -71.37 3.16
N ARG A 9 -14.01 -70.61 3.99
CA ARG A 9 -14.00 -69.09 3.97
C ARG A 9 -13.09 -68.70 2.81
N ALA A 10 -13.68 -68.04 1.80
CA ALA A 10 -12.90 -67.50 0.70
C ALA A 10 -12.02 -66.36 1.22
N ALA A 11 -10.72 -66.47 0.97
CA ALA A 11 -9.77 -65.37 1.34
C ALA A 11 -10.04 -64.16 0.47
N ARG A 12 -10.31 -63.02 1.15
CA ARG A 12 -10.44 -61.72 0.48
C ARG A 12 -9.05 -61.27 0.03
N VAL A 13 -8.88 -61.09 -1.26
CA VAL A 13 -7.68 -60.47 -1.83
C VAL A 13 -7.72 -58.98 -1.45
N PRO A 14 -6.68 -58.44 -0.80
CA PRO A 14 -6.66 -57.01 -0.50
C PRO A 14 -6.68 -56.19 -1.80
N ALA A 15 -7.49 -55.15 -1.82
CA ALA A 15 -7.47 -54.19 -2.92
C ALA A 15 -6.08 -53.52 -2.99
N PRO A 16 -5.55 -53.26 -4.19
CA PRO A 16 -4.26 -52.58 -4.32
C PRO A 16 -4.35 -51.20 -3.65
N GLU A 17 -3.40 -50.90 -2.79
CA GLU A 17 -3.27 -49.56 -2.20
C GLU A 17 -3.08 -48.56 -3.34
N PRO A 18 -3.77 -47.39 -3.29
CA PRO A 18 -3.56 -46.37 -4.29
C PRO A 18 -2.08 -45.91 -4.23
N GLU A 19 -1.44 -45.93 -5.37
CA GLU A 19 -0.06 -45.41 -5.47
C GLU A 19 -0.06 -43.96 -4.98
N PRO A 20 0.95 -43.54 -4.19
CA PRO A 20 1.02 -42.16 -3.73
C PRO A 20 1.10 -41.26 -4.96
N GLU A 21 0.14 -40.31 -5.08
CA GLU A 21 0.20 -39.26 -6.09
C GLU A 21 1.52 -38.51 -5.90
N GLU A 22 2.42 -38.62 -6.87
CA GLU A 22 3.66 -37.85 -6.83
C GLU A 22 3.31 -36.39 -6.77
N ALA A 23 3.53 -35.78 -5.61
CA ALA A 23 3.30 -34.34 -5.43
C ALA A 23 4.16 -33.58 -6.43
N LEU A 24 3.53 -32.77 -7.24
CA LEU A 24 4.20 -31.99 -8.29
C LEU A 24 5.15 -31.00 -7.64
N ASP A 25 6.44 -31.26 -7.73
CA ASP A 25 7.46 -30.39 -7.14
C ASP A 25 7.78 -29.25 -8.12
N LEU A 26 7.20 -28.09 -7.87
CA LEU A 26 7.39 -26.90 -8.71
C LEU A 26 8.87 -26.46 -8.79
N SER A 27 9.72 -26.89 -7.83
CA SER A 27 11.14 -26.54 -7.88
C SER A 27 11.91 -27.31 -8.97
N GLN A 28 11.30 -28.37 -9.51
CA GLN A 28 11.87 -29.14 -10.62
C GLN A 28 11.58 -28.51 -12.00
N LEU A 29 10.71 -27.50 -12.05
CA LEU A 29 10.38 -26.84 -13.31
C LEU A 29 11.56 -26.00 -13.82
N PRO A 30 11.81 -26.00 -15.15
CA PRO A 30 12.72 -25.05 -15.72
C PRO A 30 12.37 -23.61 -15.37
N PRO A 31 13.35 -22.72 -15.18
CA PRO A 31 13.06 -21.34 -14.76
C PRO A 31 12.04 -20.61 -15.64
N GLU A 32 12.04 -20.92 -16.94
CA GLU A 32 11.10 -20.30 -17.90
C GLU A 32 9.65 -20.68 -17.61
N LEU A 33 9.41 -21.95 -17.32
CA LEU A 33 8.06 -22.43 -16.97
C LEU A 33 7.66 -21.92 -15.60
N LEU A 34 8.60 -21.92 -14.65
CA LEU A 34 8.33 -21.38 -13.32
C LEU A 34 7.97 -19.90 -13.37
N LEU A 35 8.62 -19.11 -14.25
CA LEU A 35 8.23 -17.71 -14.47
C LEU A 35 6.78 -17.57 -14.93
N VAL A 36 6.35 -18.45 -15.86
CA VAL A 36 4.96 -18.44 -16.34
C VAL A 36 4.01 -18.75 -15.18
N VAL A 37 4.30 -19.80 -14.42
CA VAL A 37 3.47 -20.18 -13.26
C VAL A 37 3.40 -19.03 -12.25
N LEU A 38 4.54 -18.47 -11.89
CA LEU A 38 4.62 -17.38 -10.91
C LEU A 38 3.90 -16.13 -11.42
N SER A 39 3.85 -15.89 -12.73
CA SER A 39 3.16 -14.71 -13.27
C SER A 39 1.66 -14.69 -12.94
N HIS A 40 1.08 -15.85 -12.65
CA HIS A 40 -0.34 -15.96 -12.27
C HIS A 40 -0.57 -15.81 -10.76
N VAL A 41 0.49 -15.70 -9.97
CA VAL A 41 0.39 -15.53 -8.52
C VAL A 41 0.26 -14.03 -8.19
N PRO A 42 -0.66 -13.64 -7.30
CA PRO A 42 -0.80 -12.22 -6.95
C PRO A 42 0.51 -11.62 -6.45
N PRO A 43 0.82 -10.38 -6.86
CA PRO A 43 2.08 -9.71 -6.49
C PRO A 43 2.39 -9.71 -4.99
N ARG A 44 1.37 -9.53 -4.16
CA ARG A 44 1.53 -9.55 -2.71
C ARG A 44 2.04 -10.90 -2.20
N THR A 45 1.55 -12.00 -2.79
CA THR A 45 2.00 -13.36 -2.45
C THR A 45 3.42 -13.60 -2.94
N LEU A 46 3.73 -13.13 -4.16
CA LEU A 46 5.09 -13.22 -4.72
C LEU A 46 6.10 -12.57 -3.77
N LEU A 47 5.87 -11.32 -3.39
CA LEU A 47 6.80 -10.56 -2.56
C LEU A 47 6.84 -11.06 -1.11
N GLY A 48 5.69 -11.51 -0.57
CA GLY A 48 5.60 -11.90 0.82
C GLY A 48 5.93 -13.36 1.11
N ARG A 49 5.60 -14.27 0.20
CA ARG A 49 5.72 -15.72 0.44
C ARG A 49 6.64 -16.42 -0.54
N CYS A 50 6.42 -16.23 -1.85
CA CYS A 50 7.18 -16.98 -2.87
C CYS A 50 8.68 -16.67 -2.79
N ARG A 51 9.03 -15.45 -2.42
CA ARG A 51 10.41 -15.00 -2.22
C ARG A 51 11.14 -15.79 -1.12
N GLN A 52 10.39 -16.44 -0.21
CA GLN A 52 10.93 -17.16 0.94
C GLN A 52 11.07 -18.68 0.70
N VAL A 53 10.55 -19.18 -0.42
CA VAL A 53 10.53 -20.63 -0.70
C VAL A 53 11.95 -21.18 -0.87
N CYS A 54 12.71 -20.63 -1.80
CA CYS A 54 14.11 -21.01 -2.01
C CYS A 54 14.87 -19.90 -2.77
N ARG A 55 16.19 -20.08 -2.92
CA ARG A 55 17.05 -19.10 -3.59
C ARG A 55 16.65 -18.89 -5.07
N GLY A 56 16.25 -19.96 -5.75
CA GLY A 56 15.80 -19.89 -7.14
C GLY A 56 14.54 -19.05 -7.29
N TRP A 57 13.53 -19.32 -6.46
CA TRP A 57 12.29 -18.53 -6.47
C TRP A 57 12.57 -17.04 -6.12
N ARG A 58 13.44 -16.81 -5.16
CA ARG A 58 13.83 -15.43 -4.80
C ARG A 58 14.45 -14.72 -6.00
N ALA A 59 15.37 -15.39 -6.71
CA ALA A 59 16.03 -14.80 -7.89
C ALA A 59 15.01 -14.44 -8.98
N LEU A 60 14.00 -15.30 -9.20
CA LEU A 60 12.95 -15.04 -10.18
C LEU A 60 12.04 -13.88 -9.74
N VAL A 61 11.65 -13.86 -8.45
CA VAL A 61 10.78 -12.79 -7.93
C VAL A 61 11.49 -11.44 -7.89
N ASP A 62 12.79 -11.43 -7.59
CA ASP A 62 13.58 -10.21 -7.57
C ASP A 62 14.02 -9.77 -8.98
N GLY A 63 13.89 -10.67 -9.98
CA GLY A 63 14.23 -10.38 -11.36
C GLY A 63 13.17 -9.59 -12.10
N GLN A 64 13.57 -8.88 -13.14
CA GLN A 64 12.67 -8.05 -13.94
C GLN A 64 11.70 -8.87 -14.78
N ALA A 65 12.12 -10.04 -15.27
CA ALA A 65 11.38 -10.82 -16.27
C ALA A 65 9.95 -11.14 -15.80
N LEU A 66 9.81 -11.58 -14.55
CA LEU A 66 8.50 -11.91 -13.97
C LEU A 66 7.55 -10.70 -13.98
N TRP A 67 8.04 -9.55 -13.54
CA TRP A 67 7.21 -8.34 -13.42
C TRP A 67 6.85 -7.75 -14.77
N LEU A 68 7.73 -7.88 -15.76
CA LEU A 68 7.43 -7.49 -17.14
C LEU A 68 6.32 -8.35 -17.72
N LEU A 69 6.34 -9.67 -17.44
CA LEU A 69 5.25 -10.58 -17.87
C LEU A 69 3.91 -10.17 -17.23
N ILE A 70 3.92 -9.91 -15.92
CA ILE A 70 2.71 -9.49 -15.19
C ILE A 70 2.19 -8.16 -15.75
N LEU A 71 3.07 -7.17 -15.94
CA LEU A 71 2.68 -5.87 -16.50
C LEU A 71 2.09 -6.02 -17.91
N ALA A 72 2.72 -6.82 -18.75
CA ALA A 72 2.24 -7.03 -20.13
C ALA A 72 0.86 -7.67 -20.14
N ARG A 73 0.62 -8.63 -19.26
CA ARG A 73 -0.67 -9.32 -19.16
C ARG A 73 -1.76 -8.42 -18.58
N ASP A 74 -1.47 -7.78 -17.44
CA ASP A 74 -2.51 -7.11 -16.65
C ASP A 74 -2.90 -5.74 -17.20
N HIS A 75 -1.97 -5.08 -17.90
CA HIS A 75 -2.18 -3.74 -18.40
C HIS A 75 -2.28 -3.63 -19.93
N GLY A 76 -2.27 -4.74 -20.64
CA GLY A 76 -2.45 -4.75 -22.09
C GLY A 76 -1.52 -3.81 -22.82
N ALA A 77 -2.09 -2.85 -23.59
CA ALA A 77 -1.32 -1.86 -24.35
C ALA A 77 -0.47 -0.95 -23.44
N THR A 78 -1.02 -0.55 -22.28
CA THR A 78 -0.31 0.26 -21.30
C THR A 78 0.88 -0.52 -20.73
N GLY A 79 0.68 -1.80 -20.42
CA GLY A 79 1.76 -2.67 -19.94
C GLY A 79 2.89 -2.76 -20.96
N ARG A 80 2.55 -2.96 -22.23
CA ARG A 80 3.56 -2.99 -23.31
C ARG A 80 4.31 -1.67 -23.41
N ALA A 81 3.63 -0.54 -23.27
CA ALA A 81 4.30 0.76 -23.27
C ALA A 81 5.25 0.92 -22.09
N LEU A 82 4.86 0.41 -20.92
CA LEU A 82 5.71 0.45 -19.72
C LEU A 82 6.98 -0.42 -19.86
N LEU A 83 6.97 -1.45 -20.73
CA LEU A 83 8.16 -2.24 -20.98
C LEU A 83 9.32 -1.40 -21.50
N HIS A 84 9.02 -0.34 -22.26
CA HIS A 84 10.04 0.56 -22.79
C HIS A 84 10.58 1.53 -21.72
N LEU A 85 9.93 1.59 -20.57
CA LEU A 85 10.34 2.41 -19.44
C LEU A 85 11.03 1.59 -18.35
N SER A 86 11.41 0.35 -18.66
CA SER A 86 12.06 -0.51 -17.67
C SER A 86 13.32 0.14 -17.11
N PRO A 87 13.57 -0.02 -15.81
CA PRO A 87 14.76 0.56 -15.21
C PRO A 87 16.03 -0.04 -15.78
N ALA A 88 17.11 0.71 -15.72
CA ALA A 88 18.42 0.27 -16.18
C ALA A 88 18.87 -1.01 -15.45
N ARG A 89 19.75 -1.78 -16.10
CA ARG A 89 20.24 -3.07 -15.55
C ARG A 89 20.82 -2.97 -14.14
N ASN A 90 21.28 -1.80 -13.75
CA ASN A 90 21.90 -1.56 -12.44
C ASN A 90 20.96 -0.91 -11.43
N ALA A 91 19.65 -0.90 -11.71
CA ALA A 91 18.66 -0.32 -10.79
C ALA A 91 18.58 -1.11 -9.47
N ARG A 92 18.07 -0.46 -8.44
CA ARG A 92 17.88 -1.06 -7.10
C ARG A 92 17.10 -2.36 -7.20
N PRO A 93 17.37 -3.33 -6.30
CA PRO A 93 16.68 -4.64 -6.36
C PRO A 93 15.17 -4.50 -6.34
N CYS A 94 14.53 -5.19 -7.25
CA CYS A 94 13.08 -5.38 -7.32
C CYS A 94 12.23 -4.09 -7.44
N PRO A 95 12.63 -3.10 -8.26
CA PRO A 95 11.75 -1.92 -8.40
C PRO A 95 10.42 -2.28 -9.08
N LEU A 96 10.45 -3.13 -10.11
CA LEU A 96 9.23 -3.57 -10.79
C LEU A 96 8.35 -4.40 -9.86
N GLY A 97 8.96 -5.22 -9.01
CA GLY A 97 8.23 -6.03 -8.02
C GLY A 97 7.43 -5.15 -7.05
N ARG A 98 8.00 -4.11 -6.58
CA ARG A 98 7.29 -3.16 -5.70
C ARG A 98 6.17 -2.44 -6.45
N PHE A 99 6.41 -2.02 -7.65
CA PHE A 99 5.37 -1.43 -8.50
C PHE A 99 4.24 -2.39 -8.78
N UNK A 100 4.60 -3.36 -9.08
CA UNK A 100 3.65 -4.36 -9.32
C UNK A 100 2.84 -4.69 -8.11
N UNK A 101 3.43 -4.59 -7.21
CA UNK A 101 2.72 -4.71 -6.02
C UNK A 101 1.80 -3.58 -5.81
N UNK A 102 2.28 -2.80 -6.21
CA UNK A 102 1.57 -1.64 -6.19
C UNK A 102 0.64 -1.51 -7.37
N UNK A 103 1.01 -2.05 -8.22
CA UNK A 103 0.28 -2.01 -9.40
C UNK A 103 -1.12 -2.47 -9.26
N UNK A 104 -1.18 -3.14 -8.56
CA UNK A 104 -2.46 -3.51 -8.26
C UNK A 104 -3.14 -2.42 -7.52
N UNK A 105 -2.49 -1.91 -6.98
CA UNK A 105 -2.96 -0.83 -6.31
C UNK A 105 -2.05 0.32 -6.58
N UNK A 106 -1.78 0.63 -7.20
CA UNK A 106 -0.89 1.60 -7.34
C UNK A 106 -0.02 1.59 -6.15
N UNK A 107 0.76 1.67 -5.93
CA UNK A 107 1.53 1.85 -4.86
C UNK A 107 0.79 2.56 -3.84
N LEU A 108 0.24 2.00 -3.12
CA LEU A 108 -0.58 2.52 -2.03
C LEU A 108 0.24 2.64 -0.74
N PHE A 109 0.45 3.81 -0.29
CA PHE A 109 1.23 4.12 0.91
C PHE A 109 0.27 4.63 1.99
N TYR A 110 -0.02 3.77 2.97
CA TYR A 110 -0.75 4.17 4.18
C TYR A 110 0.24 4.57 5.27
N PHE A 111 -0.03 5.66 5.93
CA PHE A 111 0.76 6.12 7.07
C PHE A 111 0.28 5.45 8.35
N THR A 112 0.59 4.15 8.49
CA THR A 112 0.04 3.28 9.54
C THR A 112 0.96 3.04 10.74
N GLU A 113 2.22 3.48 10.68
CA GLU A 113 3.22 3.09 11.68
C GLU A 113 3.31 4.05 12.88
N GLY A 114 2.20 4.61 13.30
CA GLY A 114 2.19 5.57 14.41
C GLY A 114 2.98 6.83 14.06
N LEU A 115 3.55 7.47 15.05
CA LEU A 115 4.28 8.73 14.84
C LEU A 115 5.75 8.54 14.46
N ARG A 116 6.27 7.31 14.45
CA ARG A 116 7.72 7.06 14.32
C ARG A 116 8.35 7.58 13.03
N LYS A 117 7.61 7.56 11.93
CA LYS A 117 8.11 8.02 10.63
C LYS A 117 7.76 9.48 10.33
N TRP A 118 7.12 10.15 11.26
CA TRP A 118 6.70 11.54 11.08
C TRP A 118 7.68 12.50 11.74
N MET A 119 8.00 13.58 11.05
CA MET A 119 8.59 14.77 11.68
C MET A 119 7.44 15.47 12.39
N VAL A 120 7.51 15.52 13.73
CA VAL A 120 6.39 15.95 14.57
C VAL A 120 6.73 17.27 15.26
N GLN A 121 5.81 18.22 15.17
CA GLN A 121 5.84 19.46 15.95
C GLN A 121 4.63 19.42 16.88
N HIS A 122 4.90 19.42 18.17
CA HIS A 122 3.88 19.40 19.19
C HIS A 122 3.47 20.83 19.57
N GLY A 123 2.15 21.08 19.57
CA GLY A 123 1.58 22.31 20.10
C GLY A 123 0.68 21.96 21.28
N GLY A 124 0.64 22.80 22.29
CA GLY A 124 -0.10 22.48 23.51
C GLY A 124 0.39 21.20 24.15
N ASP A 125 -0.51 20.26 24.40
CA ASP A 125 -0.17 18.93 24.95
C ASP A 125 0.28 17.95 23.85
N GLY A 126 0.36 18.38 22.60
CA GLY A 126 0.92 17.63 21.50
C GLY A 126 -0.05 16.66 20.82
N TRP A 127 0.52 15.66 20.16
CA TRP A 127 -0.22 14.61 19.47
C TRP A 127 -0.39 13.40 20.37
N VAL A 128 -1.57 12.77 20.28
CA VAL A 128 -1.84 11.47 20.92
C VAL A 128 -2.47 10.53 19.88
N VAL A 129 -2.36 9.23 20.10
CA VAL A 129 -3.06 8.21 19.30
C VAL A 129 -4.23 7.68 20.13
N GLU A 130 -5.44 7.69 19.56
CA GLU A 130 -6.65 7.19 20.18
C GLU A 130 -7.39 6.23 19.25
N GLU A 131 -8.30 5.47 19.81
CA GLU A 131 -9.26 4.71 19.00
C GLU A 131 -10.20 5.69 18.29
N ASN A 132 -10.47 5.41 17.01
CA ASN A 132 -11.37 6.22 16.22
C ASN A 132 -12.81 5.79 16.51
N ARG A 133 -13.60 6.67 17.08
CA ARG A 133 -14.99 6.40 17.45
C ARG A 133 -15.90 6.37 16.22
N THR A 134 -15.51 7.07 15.15
CA THR A 134 -16.25 7.06 13.89
C THR A 134 -15.54 6.14 12.92
N THR A 135 -16.18 5.06 12.54
CA THR A 135 -15.59 4.06 11.63
C THR A 135 -15.37 4.68 10.25
N VAL A 136 -14.16 4.56 9.74
CA VAL A 136 -13.81 4.98 8.37
C VAL A 136 -13.80 3.73 7.50
N PRO A 137 -14.70 3.66 6.50
CA PRO A 137 -14.76 2.47 5.64
C PRO A 137 -13.43 2.25 4.89
N GLY A 138 -12.95 1.02 4.90
CA GLY A 138 -11.73 0.64 4.20
C GLY A 138 -10.43 1.03 4.88
N ALA A 139 -10.49 1.69 6.05
CA ALA A 139 -9.27 2.06 6.77
C ALA A 139 -8.55 0.82 7.29
N PRO A 140 -7.20 0.75 7.14
CA PRO A 140 -6.45 -0.40 7.67
C PRO A 140 -6.38 -0.41 9.19
N SER A 141 -6.65 0.71 9.84
CA SER A 141 -6.68 0.83 11.30
C SER A 141 -7.82 1.76 11.70
N GLN A 142 -8.44 1.46 12.83
CA GLN A 142 -9.48 2.31 13.41
C GLN A 142 -8.91 3.17 14.54
N THR A 143 -7.65 3.59 14.41
CA THR A 143 -7.04 4.58 15.30
C THR A 143 -6.93 5.92 14.58
N CYS A 144 -6.81 7.00 15.36
CA CYS A 144 -6.60 8.34 14.83
C CYS A 144 -5.54 9.05 15.65
N PHE A 145 -4.91 10.03 15.02
CA PHE A 145 -4.03 10.98 15.70
C PHE A 145 -4.86 12.18 16.10
N VAL A 146 -4.72 12.63 17.35
CA VAL A 146 -5.51 13.75 17.87
C VAL A 146 -4.59 14.88 18.27
N THR A 147 -4.94 16.11 17.88
CA THR A 147 -4.19 17.32 18.21
C THR A 147 -4.71 17.95 19.50
N SER A 148 -3.99 18.97 19.96
CA SER A 148 -4.27 19.65 21.21
C SER A 148 -4.78 21.09 20.97
N PHE A 149 -4.68 21.95 21.99
CA PHE A 149 -5.24 23.32 21.98
C PHE A 149 -4.37 24.33 21.23
N SER A 150 -3.18 23.92 20.78
CA SER A 150 -2.31 24.77 19.96
C SER A 150 -1.89 23.99 18.71
N TRP A 151 -1.52 24.68 17.65
CA TRP A 151 -1.23 24.04 16.37
C TRP A 151 -0.20 22.92 16.50
N CYS A 152 -0.67 21.71 16.32
CA CYS A 152 0.16 20.52 16.17
C CYS A 152 0.38 20.29 14.68
N CYS A 153 1.60 19.92 14.30
CA CYS A 153 1.96 19.64 12.92
C CYS A 153 2.68 18.30 12.85
N LYS A 154 2.41 17.49 11.83
CA LYS A 154 3.27 16.36 11.51
C LYS A 154 3.44 16.26 10.00
N LYS A 155 4.65 15.91 9.59
CA LYS A 155 5.05 15.86 8.19
C LYS A 155 5.82 14.58 7.92
N GLN A 156 5.56 13.96 6.78
CA GLN A 156 6.34 12.83 6.29
C GLN A 156 6.72 13.10 4.83
N VAL A 157 7.95 12.73 4.47
CA VAL A 157 8.44 12.82 3.10
C VAL A 157 8.65 11.40 2.60
N LEU A 158 7.95 11.07 1.54
CA LEU A 158 7.98 9.74 0.92
C LEU A 158 8.93 9.80 -0.28
N ASP A 159 9.98 8.98 -0.26
CA ASP A 159 10.92 8.83 -1.37
C ASP A 159 10.34 7.80 -2.34
N LEU A 160 9.90 8.27 -3.51
CA LEU A 160 9.24 7.41 -4.49
C LEU A 160 10.20 6.36 -5.07
N GLU A 161 11.49 6.67 -5.18
CA GLU A 161 12.47 5.69 -5.66
C GLU A 161 12.76 4.61 -4.61
N GLU A 162 12.84 4.98 -3.33
CA GLU A 162 12.96 3.99 -2.24
C GLU A 162 11.75 3.07 -2.16
N GLU A 163 10.58 3.58 -2.53
CA GLU A 163 9.35 2.79 -2.56
C GLU A 163 9.24 1.90 -3.81
N GLY A 164 10.22 1.99 -4.72
CA GLY A 164 10.36 1.07 -5.84
C GLY A 164 9.91 1.61 -7.19
N LEU A 165 9.57 2.90 -7.26
CA LEU A 165 9.29 3.56 -8.53
C LEU A 165 10.61 4.05 -9.13
N TRP A 166 10.74 4.02 -10.46
CA TRP A 166 12.00 4.36 -11.11
C TRP A 166 11.85 5.64 -11.95
N PRO A 167 12.95 6.39 -12.16
CA PRO A 167 12.87 7.70 -12.79
C PRO A 167 12.16 7.73 -14.14
N GLU A 168 12.39 6.75 -14.99
CA GLU A 168 11.76 6.71 -16.32
C GLU A 168 10.23 6.58 -16.22
N LEU A 169 9.73 5.88 -15.20
CA LEU A 169 8.30 5.80 -14.96
C LEU A 169 7.76 7.11 -14.38
N LEU A 170 8.48 7.68 -13.40
CA LEU A 170 8.08 8.94 -12.76
C LEU A 170 8.02 10.07 -13.80
N ASP A 171 8.94 10.07 -14.75
CA ASP A 171 9.04 11.10 -15.78
C ASP A 171 8.22 10.79 -17.05
N SER A 172 7.52 9.66 -17.08
CA SER A 172 6.80 9.19 -18.28
C SER A 172 5.57 10.02 -18.65
N GLY A 173 5.03 10.82 -17.73
CA GLY A 173 3.74 11.48 -17.90
C GLY A 173 2.55 10.52 -17.81
N ARG A 174 2.77 9.26 -17.47
CA ARG A 174 1.74 8.21 -17.45
C ARG A 174 1.26 7.88 -16.04
N ILE A 175 1.75 8.61 -15.03
CA ILE A 175 1.32 8.35 -13.65
C ILE A 175 0.49 9.50 -13.12
N GLU A 176 -0.31 9.19 -12.11
CA GLU A 176 -0.96 10.19 -11.28
C GLU A 176 -0.72 9.83 -9.81
N ILE A 177 -0.71 10.84 -8.96
CA ILE A 177 -0.53 10.69 -7.52
C ILE A 177 -1.81 11.17 -6.85
N CYS A 178 -2.51 10.24 -6.21
CA CYS A 178 -3.75 10.52 -5.49
C CYS A 178 -3.43 10.60 -4.00
N VAL A 179 -3.87 11.66 -3.36
CA VAL A 179 -3.65 11.83 -1.92
C VAL A 179 -4.99 11.93 -1.20
N SER A 180 -5.02 11.44 0.02
CA SER A 180 -6.26 11.35 0.78
C SER A 180 -5.96 11.47 2.28
N ASP A 181 -6.85 12.17 2.98
CA ASP A 181 -6.78 12.29 4.43
C ASP A 181 -8.20 12.37 5.00
N TRP A 182 -8.44 11.69 6.10
CA TRP A 182 -9.70 11.79 6.84
C TRP A 182 -9.45 12.61 8.10
N TRP A 183 -10.32 13.58 8.37
CA TRP A 183 -10.18 14.43 9.54
C TRP A 183 -11.56 14.71 10.16
N GLY A 184 -11.54 15.06 11.44
CA GLY A 184 -12.81 15.29 12.12
C GLY A 184 -12.60 15.88 13.51
N ALA A 185 -13.70 15.94 14.27
CA ALA A 185 -13.71 16.48 15.62
C ALA A 185 -14.56 15.59 16.54
N ARG A 186 -14.30 15.67 17.83
CA ARG A 186 -15.22 15.16 18.84
C ARG A 186 -16.52 15.98 18.82
N HIS A 187 -17.61 15.34 19.20
CA HIS A 187 -18.92 16.02 19.27
C HIS A 187 -18.87 17.31 20.09
N ASP A 188 -18.24 17.23 21.26
CA ASP A 188 -18.24 18.27 22.27
C ASP A 188 -17.14 19.33 22.08
N SER A 189 -16.29 19.21 21.06
CA SER A 189 -15.26 20.18 20.76
C SER A 189 -15.18 20.43 19.26
N GLY A 190 -14.76 21.62 18.87
CA GLY A 190 -14.52 21.94 17.48
C GLY A 190 -13.04 21.87 17.15
N CYS A 191 -12.71 21.85 15.86
CA CYS A 191 -11.33 21.83 15.45
C CYS A 191 -11.06 22.60 14.16
N MET A 192 -9.81 22.99 14.00
CA MET A 192 -9.26 23.50 12.75
C MET A 192 -8.28 22.46 12.19
N TYR A 193 -8.28 22.34 10.86
CA TYR A 193 -7.42 21.40 10.16
C TYR A 193 -6.85 22.04 8.90
N ARG A 194 -5.64 21.65 8.55
CA ARG A 194 -4.99 22.05 7.29
C ARG A 194 -4.18 20.89 6.74
N LEU A 195 -4.21 20.74 5.42
CA LEU A 195 -3.39 19.77 4.71
C LEU A 195 -2.54 20.49 3.67
N LEU A 196 -1.27 20.13 3.59
CA LEU A 196 -0.36 20.57 2.52
C LEU A 196 0.35 19.34 1.98
N VAL A 197 0.19 19.11 0.68
CA VAL A 197 0.93 18.07 -0.02
C VAL A 197 1.77 18.73 -1.12
N GLN A 198 3.04 18.34 -1.20
CA GLN A 198 3.97 18.91 -2.18
C GLN A 198 4.67 17.79 -2.93
N LEU A 199 4.80 17.94 -4.24
CA LEU A 199 5.63 17.09 -5.08
C LEU A 199 6.98 17.78 -5.24
N LEU A 200 8.05 17.06 -4.88
CA LEU A 200 9.40 17.64 -4.83
C LEU A 200 10.34 16.92 -5.78
N ASP A 201 11.32 17.65 -6.32
CA ASP A 201 12.37 17.08 -7.12
C ASP A 201 13.51 16.49 -6.26
N ALA A 202 14.57 16.00 -6.90
CA ALA A 202 15.74 15.42 -6.23
C ALA A 202 16.44 16.38 -5.27
N ASN A 203 16.30 17.69 -5.50
CA ASN A 203 16.89 18.75 -4.66
C ASN A 203 15.92 19.25 -3.59
N GLN A 204 14.76 18.59 -3.42
CA GLN A 204 13.70 19.01 -2.49
C GLN A 204 13.02 20.32 -2.91
N THR A 205 13.14 20.72 -4.18
CA THR A 205 12.44 21.89 -4.72
C THR A 205 10.99 21.52 -5.01
N VAL A 206 10.05 22.42 -4.68
CA VAL A 206 8.63 22.20 -4.90
C VAL A 206 8.30 22.35 -6.40
N LEU A 207 7.85 21.28 -7.03
CA LEU A 207 7.41 21.28 -8.43
C LEU A 207 5.90 21.46 -8.56
N ASP A 208 5.14 20.96 -7.59
CA ASP A 208 3.69 21.11 -7.56
C ASP A 208 3.20 20.99 -6.12
N LYS A 209 2.01 21.53 -5.83
CA LYS A 209 1.47 21.47 -4.48
C LYS A 209 -0.05 21.52 -4.48
N PHE A 210 -0.63 20.92 -3.44
CA PHE A 210 -2.05 21.01 -3.11
C PHE A 210 -2.18 21.43 -1.66
N SER A 211 -3.11 22.36 -1.39
CA SER A 211 -3.36 22.85 -0.04
C SER A 211 -4.87 22.84 0.21
N ALA A 212 -5.28 22.28 1.35
CA ALA A 212 -6.66 22.34 1.80
C ALA A 212 -6.72 23.05 3.17
N VAL A 213 -7.58 24.07 3.24
CA VAL A 213 -7.85 24.83 4.48
C VAL A 213 -9.38 24.88 4.61
N PRO A 214 -10.01 23.75 4.98
CA PRO A 214 -11.47 23.75 5.11
C PRO A 214 -11.94 24.60 6.29
N ASP A 215 -13.20 24.96 6.28
CA ASP A 215 -13.82 25.67 7.38
C ASP A 215 -13.71 24.86 8.68
N PRO A 216 -13.50 25.52 9.83
CA PRO A 216 -13.46 24.81 11.11
C PRO A 216 -14.73 24.01 11.39
N ILE A 217 -14.57 22.84 11.98
CA ILE A 217 -15.71 22.09 12.52
C ILE A 217 -16.08 22.76 13.86
N PRO A 218 -17.34 23.19 14.03
CA PRO A 218 -17.75 23.81 15.28
C PRO A 218 -17.96 22.81 16.40
N GLN A 219 -18.07 23.29 17.62
CA GLN A 219 -18.52 22.51 18.77
C GLN A 219 -19.97 22.00 18.50
N TRP A 220 -20.32 20.86 19.06
CA TRP A 220 -21.64 20.18 18.91
C TRP A 220 -21.89 19.71 17.47
N ASN A 221 -20.87 19.05 16.90
CA ASN A 221 -20.80 18.69 15.49
C ASN A 221 -21.20 17.26 15.16
N ASN A 222 -21.65 16.50 16.17
CA ASN A 222 -22.08 15.10 16.04
C ASN A 222 -20.95 14.16 15.55
N ASN A 223 -19.73 14.37 16.06
CA ASN A 223 -18.53 13.60 15.70
C ASN A 223 -18.25 13.65 14.17
N ALA A 224 -18.30 14.84 13.63
CA ALA A 224 -18.09 15.05 12.19
C ALA A 224 -16.77 14.40 11.73
N CYS A 225 -16.84 13.72 10.60
CA CYS A 225 -15.69 13.06 9.98
C CYS A 225 -15.74 13.36 8.48
N LEU A 226 -14.73 14.06 7.98
CA LEU A 226 -14.70 14.62 6.63
C LEU A 226 -13.51 14.05 5.85
N HIS A 227 -13.62 14.04 4.54
CA HIS A 227 -12.61 13.47 3.66
C HIS A 227 -12.07 14.55 2.73
N VAL A 228 -10.73 14.68 2.70
CA VAL A 228 -10.03 15.52 1.75
C VAL A 228 -9.29 14.60 0.78
N THR A 229 -9.43 14.87 -0.52
CA THR A 229 -8.75 14.10 -1.54
C THR A 229 -8.31 15.02 -2.68
N HIS A 230 -7.20 14.67 -3.32
CA HIS A 230 -6.70 15.39 -4.48
C HIS A 230 -5.93 14.45 -5.40
N VAL A 231 -5.97 14.71 -6.70
CA VAL A 231 -5.24 13.92 -7.69
C VAL A 231 -4.31 14.87 -8.47
N PHE A 232 -3.01 14.63 -8.33
CA PHE A 232 -2.01 15.24 -9.21
C PHE A 232 -1.99 14.40 -10.49
N SER A 233 -2.49 14.94 -11.59
CA SER A 233 -2.59 14.18 -12.85
C SER A 233 -1.55 14.75 -13.79
N ASN A 234 -1.10 15.60 -14.21
CA ASN A 234 -0.07 16.00 -15.17
C ASN A 234 1.26 16.27 -14.45
N ILE A 235 1.80 15.19 -13.89
CA ILE A 235 2.98 15.29 -13.04
C ILE A 235 4.19 15.78 -13.86
N LYS A 236 4.83 16.81 -13.36
CA LYS A 236 6.03 17.38 -13.99
C LYS A 236 7.20 16.38 -13.91
N MET A 237 8.03 16.39 -14.94
CA MET A 237 9.29 15.61 -14.92
C MET A 237 10.14 16.04 -13.74
N GLY A 238 10.83 15.09 -13.15
CA GLY A 238 11.76 15.33 -12.05
C GLY A 238 11.16 15.11 -10.66
N VAL A 239 9.87 14.80 -10.54
CA VAL A 239 9.28 14.49 -9.23
C VAL A 239 9.93 13.21 -8.68
N ARG A 240 10.43 13.29 -7.43
CA ARG A 240 11.07 12.17 -6.72
C ARG A 240 10.51 11.93 -5.33
N PHE A 241 9.89 12.94 -4.72
CA PHE A 241 9.35 12.84 -3.37
C PHE A 241 7.94 13.40 -3.29
N VAL A 242 7.18 12.84 -2.33
CA VAL A 242 5.89 13.42 -1.92
C VAL A 242 6.02 13.83 -0.46
N SER A 243 5.87 15.13 -0.19
CA SER A 243 5.82 15.67 1.17
C SER A 243 4.35 15.78 1.57
N PHE A 244 3.96 15.13 2.66
CA PHE A 244 2.59 15.12 3.18
C PHE A 244 2.62 15.71 4.58
N GLU A 245 1.97 16.85 4.76
CA GLU A 245 1.96 17.58 6.03
C GLU A 245 0.53 17.94 6.40
N HIS A 246 0.13 17.62 7.62
CA HIS A 246 -1.14 18.11 8.13
C HIS A 246 -0.98 18.72 9.51
N ARG A 247 -1.87 19.67 9.81
CA ARG A 247 -1.88 20.44 11.04
C ARG A 247 -3.29 20.50 11.61
N GLY A 248 -3.37 20.59 12.92
CA GLY A 248 -4.66 20.76 13.58
C GLY A 248 -4.54 21.39 14.95
N GLN A 249 -5.65 21.92 15.41
CA GLN A 249 -5.81 22.34 16.80
C GLN A 249 -7.30 22.38 17.14
N ASP A 250 -7.64 22.45 18.44
CA ASP A 250 -9.02 22.63 18.83
C ASP A 250 -9.44 24.10 18.71
N THR A 251 -10.75 24.36 18.79
CA THR A 251 -11.30 25.72 18.78
C THR A 251 -11.71 26.21 20.17
N GLN A 252 -11.61 25.35 21.19
CA GLN A 252 -12.02 25.65 22.56
C GLN A 252 -10.81 26.04 23.44
N PHE A 253 -9.60 25.69 22.99
CA PHE A 253 -8.35 25.93 23.71
C PHE A 253 -8.32 25.21 25.07
N TRP A 254 -8.93 24.03 25.14
CA TRP A 254 -8.95 23.22 26.35
C TRP A 254 -7.67 22.39 26.48
N ALA A 255 -7.08 22.35 27.67
CA ALA A 255 -5.96 21.46 27.95
C ALA A 255 -6.35 20.00 27.65
N GLY A 256 -5.42 19.26 27.07
CA GLY A 256 -5.66 17.89 26.62
C GLY A 256 -5.76 17.79 25.10
N HIS A 257 -6.43 16.74 24.62
CA HIS A 257 -6.44 16.37 23.21
C HIS A 257 -7.87 16.44 22.65
N TYR A 258 -8.31 17.65 22.39
CA TYR A 258 -9.67 17.94 21.91
C TYR A 258 -9.69 18.49 20.48
N GLY A 259 -8.54 18.53 19.82
CA GLY A 259 -8.40 19.11 18.49
C GLY A 259 -8.76 18.17 17.35
N ALA A 260 -8.16 18.44 16.18
CA ALA A 260 -8.44 17.66 14.98
C ALA A 260 -8.00 16.21 15.15
N ARG A 261 -8.88 15.31 14.75
CA ARG A 261 -8.65 13.86 14.69
C ARG A 261 -8.35 13.52 13.24
N VAL A 262 -7.15 12.99 12.96
CA VAL A 262 -6.75 12.64 11.59
C VAL A 262 -6.46 11.16 11.49
N THR A 263 -6.89 10.55 10.40
CA THR A 263 -6.75 9.11 10.20
C THR A 263 -6.74 8.75 8.72
N ASN A 264 -6.29 7.52 8.43
CA ASN A 264 -6.31 6.91 7.11
C ASN A 264 -5.68 7.81 6.03
N SER A 265 -4.61 8.53 6.40
CA SER A 265 -3.83 9.31 5.44
C SER A 265 -3.18 8.37 4.42
N SER A 266 -3.24 8.71 3.14
CA SER A 266 -2.65 7.84 2.12
C SER A 266 -2.13 8.63 0.92
N VAL A 267 -1.14 8.04 0.28
CA VAL A 267 -0.62 8.45 -1.04
C VAL A 267 -0.69 7.22 -1.94
N ILE A 268 -1.33 7.36 -3.08
CA ILE A 268 -1.50 6.28 -4.06
C ILE A 268 -0.88 6.74 -5.38
N VAL A 269 0.10 6.00 -5.87
CA VAL A 269 0.65 6.22 -7.21
C VAL A 269 0.04 5.19 -8.15
N ARG A 270 -0.55 5.64 -9.25
CA ARG A 270 -1.17 4.74 -10.23
C ARG A 270 -0.84 5.18 -11.65
N VAL A 271 -0.88 4.21 -12.56
CA VAL A 271 -0.67 4.46 -13.98
C VAL A 271 -1.99 4.86 -14.61
N ARG A 272 -2.00 5.98 -15.35
CA ARG A 272 -3.17 6.37 -16.13
C ARG A 272 -3.34 5.41 -17.30
N LEU A 273 -4.52 4.85 -17.42
CA LEU A 273 -4.92 4.11 -18.61
C LEU A 273 -5.35 5.12 -19.66
N SER A 274 -4.62 5.15 -20.76
CA SER A 274 -4.94 6.03 -21.91
C SER A 274 -6.19 5.56 -22.63
#